data_461968379da9bb8f3e0838e422d0fa66
#
_entry.id   461968379da9bb8f3e0838e422d0fa66
#
_cell.length_a   1.000
_cell.length_b   1.000
_cell.length_c   1.000
_cell.angle_alpha   90.00
_cell.angle_beta   90.00
_cell.angle_gamma   90.00
#
_symmetry.space_group_name_H-M   'P 1'
#
loop_
_entity.id
_entity.type
_entity.pdbx_description
1 polymer ?
#
loop_
_entity_poly.entity_id
_entity_poly.type
_entity_poly.pdbx_seq_one_letter_code
_entity_poly.pdbx_strand_id
1 'polypeptide(L)'
;MKLLITADVHVHKHKKSDDRLQDCLQVLTWIFEQAQARGVDAVVVAGDLFHERQKFDVETYQLAFKIFQKYCGEQGMKVYLLMGNHDMYHKSQWDISSIVPLGAVPNVTVVNEPCTLNIGKHPISFLSYTENPIGDLRELSNKSDYQILFGHLAVDGAILNSIAHSIADVPVEHDGDMVKLGVDLFKGWDQVFLGHYHCEQRLNPHVEYVGSPLQLSFGEAFTQKHVVVYDLETHEKEYVVNDFSPKHLIVKEKDLDKHVLKGNFVRLMVNDLSTTDIVDVRNKLMEEQQVGTIEVEQIPEKANEKERVEDARAILFKKEEMISQYVELLDKEEKLDGLDKARLIEIGTRILEGKQANE
;
A
#
# COMPACT_ATOMS: atom_id res chain seq x y z
N MET A 1 -2.56 2.27 -29.59
CA MET A 1 -1.39 2.42 -28.68
C MET A 1 -1.75 1.85 -27.33
N LYS A 2 -0.90 0.95 -26.80
CA LYS A 2 -1.21 0.22 -25.56
C LYS A 2 -0.28 0.60 -24.43
N LEU A 3 -0.80 0.75 -23.24
CA LEU A 3 -0.06 0.95 -22.01
C LEU A 3 -0.24 -0.26 -21.09
N LEU A 4 0.83 -0.70 -20.42
CA LEU A 4 0.71 -1.58 -19.27
C LEU A 4 0.78 -0.71 -18.02
N ILE A 5 -0.20 -0.85 -17.13
CA ILE A 5 -0.40 -0.01 -15.97
C ILE A 5 -0.26 -0.88 -14.71
N THR A 6 0.54 -0.42 -13.77
CA THR A 6 0.71 -0.99 -12.43
C THR A 6 0.90 0.13 -11.41
N ALA A 7 0.79 -0.19 -10.14
CA ALA A 7 1.05 0.72 -9.01
C ALA A 7 1.53 -0.07 -7.80
N ASP A 8 2.08 0.60 -6.81
CA ASP A 8 2.31 0.04 -5.47
C ASP A 8 3.10 -1.27 -5.49
N VAL A 9 4.21 -1.30 -6.23
CA VAL A 9 5.08 -2.49 -6.33
C VAL A 9 5.81 -2.74 -5.01
N HIS A 10 6.17 -1.66 -4.30
CA HIS A 10 6.81 -1.67 -2.99
C HIS A 10 8.01 -2.61 -2.91
N VAL A 11 8.97 -2.46 -3.85
CA VAL A 11 10.19 -3.28 -3.85
C VAL A 11 10.93 -3.12 -2.52
N HIS A 12 11.02 -4.22 -1.74
CA HIS A 12 11.59 -4.20 -0.40
C HIS A 12 11.82 -5.63 0.14
N LYS A 13 12.73 -5.74 1.14
CA LYS A 13 12.95 -6.95 1.94
C LYS A 13 11.88 -7.18 3.01
N HIS A 14 10.63 -6.91 2.80
CA HIS A 14 9.56 -6.97 3.82
C HIS A 14 9.87 -7.95 4.97
N LYS A 15 9.81 -7.48 6.22
CA LYS A 15 10.21 -8.26 7.42
C LYS A 15 11.67 -8.77 7.38
N LYS A 16 12.58 -8.07 6.65
CA LYS A 16 13.99 -8.43 6.46
C LYS A 16 14.19 -9.80 5.78
N SER A 17 13.31 -10.18 4.88
CA SER A 17 13.34 -11.42 4.14
C SER A 17 13.92 -11.22 2.74
N ASP A 18 15.00 -11.93 2.42
CA ASP A 18 15.56 -11.93 1.07
C ASP A 18 14.59 -12.58 0.07
N ASP A 19 13.82 -13.59 0.50
CA ASP A 19 12.80 -14.22 -0.32
C ASP A 19 11.71 -13.21 -0.73
N ARG A 20 11.29 -12.31 0.19
CA ARG A 20 10.34 -11.26 -0.15
C ARG A 20 10.90 -10.26 -1.14
N LEU A 21 12.19 -9.94 -1.06
CA LEU A 21 12.83 -9.13 -2.08
C LEU A 21 12.79 -9.83 -3.44
N GLN A 22 13.09 -11.14 -3.47
CA GLN A 22 13.04 -11.91 -4.72
C GLN A 22 11.62 -11.96 -5.31
N ASP A 23 10.58 -12.11 -4.48
CA ASP A 23 9.17 -12.02 -4.93
C ASP A 23 8.90 -10.68 -5.63
N CYS A 24 9.29 -9.55 -5.00
CA CYS A 24 9.11 -8.22 -5.59
C CYS A 24 9.88 -8.05 -6.91
N LEU A 25 11.12 -8.53 -6.97
CA LEU A 25 11.96 -8.43 -8.18
C LEU A 25 11.44 -9.34 -9.30
N GLN A 26 10.92 -10.52 -8.99
CA GLN A 26 10.25 -11.40 -9.95
C GLN A 26 9.00 -10.73 -10.52
N VAL A 27 8.19 -10.11 -9.69
CA VAL A 27 7.00 -9.38 -10.14
C VAL A 27 7.39 -8.17 -11.00
N LEU A 28 8.40 -7.40 -10.59
CA LEU A 28 8.89 -6.27 -11.40
C LEU A 28 9.41 -6.77 -12.77
N THR A 29 10.10 -7.88 -12.79
CA THR A 29 10.57 -8.54 -14.04
C THR A 29 9.37 -8.99 -14.89
N TRP A 30 8.41 -9.67 -14.27
CA TRP A 30 7.20 -10.14 -14.92
C TRP A 30 6.37 -9.01 -15.55
N ILE A 31 6.28 -7.86 -14.91
CA ILE A 31 5.62 -6.67 -15.47
C ILE A 31 6.21 -6.31 -16.84
N PHE A 32 7.53 -6.26 -16.95
CA PHE A 32 8.20 -5.98 -18.21
C PHE A 32 8.03 -7.12 -19.25
N GLU A 33 8.07 -8.37 -18.81
CA GLU A 33 7.84 -9.52 -19.69
C GLU A 33 6.41 -9.53 -20.24
N GLN A 34 5.42 -9.19 -19.41
CA GLN A 34 4.03 -9.05 -19.86
C GLN A 34 3.86 -7.88 -20.84
N ALA A 35 4.57 -6.79 -20.61
CA ALA A 35 4.59 -5.64 -21.52
C ALA A 35 5.14 -6.03 -22.90
N GLN A 36 6.24 -6.75 -22.94
CA GLN A 36 6.83 -7.24 -24.18
C GLN A 36 5.94 -8.26 -24.90
N ALA A 37 5.42 -9.25 -24.16
CA ALA A 37 4.57 -10.31 -24.72
C ALA A 37 3.31 -9.78 -25.39
N ARG A 38 2.78 -8.63 -24.92
CA ARG A 38 1.59 -7.98 -25.47
C ARG A 38 1.87 -6.84 -26.42
N GLY A 39 3.16 -6.56 -26.66
CA GLY A 39 3.57 -5.48 -27.56
C GLY A 39 3.06 -4.12 -27.10
N VAL A 40 3.10 -3.84 -25.79
CA VAL A 40 2.71 -2.52 -25.29
C VAL A 40 3.77 -1.48 -25.63
N ASP A 41 3.34 -0.24 -25.84
CA ASP A 41 4.20 0.86 -26.24
C ASP A 41 4.93 1.49 -25.06
N ALA A 42 4.35 1.42 -23.85
CA ALA A 42 4.96 1.91 -22.62
C ALA A 42 4.36 1.26 -21.37
N VAL A 43 5.13 1.26 -20.28
CA VAL A 43 4.68 0.89 -18.94
C VAL A 43 4.47 2.17 -18.12
N VAL A 44 3.40 2.23 -17.35
CA VAL A 44 3.13 3.28 -16.36
C VAL A 44 3.10 2.66 -14.97
N VAL A 45 3.96 3.14 -14.07
CA VAL A 45 3.93 2.81 -12.64
C VAL A 45 3.31 3.99 -11.92
N ALA A 46 2.07 3.83 -11.45
CA ALA A 46 1.30 4.90 -10.83
C ALA A 46 1.64 5.09 -9.34
N GLY A 47 2.93 5.22 -9.04
CA GLY A 47 3.50 5.52 -7.73
C GLY A 47 3.89 4.30 -6.91
N ASP A 48 4.64 4.57 -5.84
CA ASP A 48 5.12 3.62 -4.83
C ASP A 48 5.86 2.42 -5.42
N LEU A 49 6.88 2.71 -6.24
CA LEU A 49 7.77 1.68 -6.76
C LEU A 49 8.58 1.04 -5.62
N PHE A 50 9.06 1.86 -4.68
CA PHE A 50 9.80 1.40 -3.50
C PHE A 50 8.98 1.56 -2.22
N HIS A 51 9.32 0.77 -1.20
CA HIS A 51 8.62 0.78 0.09
C HIS A 51 9.22 1.78 1.09
N GLU A 52 10.56 1.87 1.16
CA GLU A 52 11.27 2.69 2.12
C GLU A 52 11.50 4.11 1.58
N ARG A 53 11.22 5.12 2.41
CA ARG A 53 11.36 6.54 2.05
C ARG A 53 12.77 7.08 2.25
N GLN A 54 13.37 6.80 3.41
CA GLN A 54 14.58 7.51 3.88
C GLN A 54 15.82 6.61 3.95
N LYS A 55 15.65 5.31 3.96
CA LYS A 55 16.74 4.36 4.05
C LYS A 55 16.59 3.29 2.99
N PHE A 56 17.58 3.20 2.12
CA PHE A 56 17.63 2.18 1.10
C PHE A 56 18.66 1.13 1.45
N ASP A 57 18.26 -0.14 1.36
CA ASP A 57 19.19 -1.24 1.21
C ASP A 57 19.81 -1.15 -0.20
N VAL A 58 21.14 -1.05 -0.24
CA VAL A 58 21.91 -0.92 -1.49
C VAL A 58 21.63 -2.08 -2.44
N GLU A 59 21.51 -3.29 -1.92
CA GLU A 59 21.21 -4.49 -2.72
C GLU A 59 19.83 -4.37 -3.37
N THR A 60 18.80 -4.01 -2.60
CA THR A 60 17.43 -3.80 -3.09
C THR A 60 17.41 -2.79 -4.23
N TYR A 61 18.05 -1.64 -4.03
CA TYR A 61 18.10 -0.58 -5.05
C TYR A 61 18.84 -1.03 -6.30
N GLN A 62 20.01 -1.64 -6.13
CA GLN A 62 20.85 -2.09 -7.24
C GLN A 62 20.17 -3.17 -8.09
N LEU A 63 19.47 -4.12 -7.46
CA LEU A 63 18.77 -5.19 -8.18
C LEU A 63 17.59 -4.63 -8.98
N ALA A 64 16.79 -3.73 -8.38
CA ALA A 64 15.72 -3.05 -9.11
C ALA A 64 16.27 -2.20 -10.27
N PHE A 65 17.34 -1.42 -10.03
CA PHE A 65 18.01 -0.62 -11.07
C PHE A 65 18.47 -1.46 -12.27
N LYS A 66 19.03 -2.66 -12.04
CA LYS A 66 19.44 -3.57 -13.09
C LYS A 66 18.28 -4.03 -13.96
N ILE A 67 17.09 -4.22 -13.38
CA ILE A 67 15.89 -4.58 -14.15
C ILE A 67 15.51 -3.42 -15.10
N PHE A 68 15.47 -2.18 -14.60
CA PHE A 68 15.23 -1.01 -15.47
C PHE A 68 16.32 -0.85 -16.53
N GLN A 69 17.57 -1.02 -16.17
CA GLN A 69 18.68 -0.95 -17.13
C GLN A 69 18.52 -1.98 -18.25
N LYS A 70 18.15 -3.23 -17.92
CA LYS A 70 17.90 -4.30 -18.89
C LYS A 70 16.73 -3.97 -19.82
N TYR A 71 15.56 -3.69 -19.26
CA TYR A 71 14.34 -3.54 -20.07
C TYR A 71 14.20 -2.18 -20.74
N CYS A 72 14.59 -1.11 -20.07
CA CYS A 72 14.50 0.24 -20.60
C CYS A 72 15.77 0.66 -21.33
N GLY A 73 16.94 0.48 -20.70
CA GLY A 73 18.21 0.90 -21.26
C GLY A 73 18.66 0.08 -22.46
N GLU A 74 18.59 -1.24 -22.36
CA GLU A 74 19.10 -2.15 -23.38
C GLU A 74 18.05 -2.57 -24.41
N GLN A 75 16.79 -2.79 -23.97
CA GLN A 75 15.70 -3.29 -24.82
C GLN A 75 14.73 -2.20 -25.28
N GLY A 76 14.91 -0.98 -24.80
CA GLY A 76 14.17 0.20 -25.30
C GLY A 76 12.73 0.35 -24.82
N MET A 77 12.30 -0.40 -23.76
CA MET A 77 10.97 -0.25 -23.18
C MET A 77 10.80 1.13 -22.55
N LYS A 78 9.79 1.85 -22.96
CA LYS A 78 9.45 3.15 -22.36
C LYS A 78 8.72 2.96 -21.04
N VAL A 79 9.12 3.70 -20.02
CA VAL A 79 8.50 3.66 -18.70
C VAL A 79 8.25 5.07 -18.19
N TYR A 80 7.07 5.28 -17.61
CA TYR A 80 6.69 6.47 -16.87
C TYR A 80 6.54 6.09 -15.40
N LEU A 81 7.38 6.66 -14.54
CA LEU A 81 7.36 6.43 -13.11
C LEU A 81 6.73 7.64 -12.43
N LEU A 82 5.49 7.51 -12.00
CA LEU A 82 4.83 8.52 -11.18
C LEU A 82 5.33 8.42 -9.74
N MET A 83 5.58 9.56 -9.11
CA MET A 83 6.02 9.59 -7.72
C MET A 83 4.84 9.34 -6.78
N GLY A 84 4.95 8.30 -5.96
CA GLY A 84 4.06 8.01 -4.85
C GLY A 84 4.62 8.55 -3.52
N ASN A 85 3.84 8.42 -2.46
CA ASN A 85 4.23 8.93 -1.14
C ASN A 85 5.38 8.14 -0.49
N HIS A 86 5.57 6.86 -0.86
CA HIS A 86 6.71 6.06 -0.42
C HIS A 86 7.98 6.32 -1.23
N ASP A 87 7.89 6.90 -2.41
CA ASP A 87 9.06 7.25 -3.21
C ASP A 87 9.74 8.54 -2.73
N MET A 88 9.03 9.41 -1.98
CA MET A 88 9.52 10.72 -1.54
C MET A 88 10.31 10.63 -0.24
N TYR A 89 11.43 11.36 -0.18
CA TYR A 89 12.18 11.52 1.08
C TYR A 89 11.37 12.33 2.12
N HIS A 90 10.85 13.48 1.70
CA HIS A 90 9.95 14.34 2.47
C HIS A 90 8.63 14.51 1.71
N LYS A 91 7.50 14.45 2.38
CA LYS A 91 6.16 14.54 1.77
C LYS A 91 5.91 15.84 0.99
N SER A 92 6.68 16.89 1.26
CA SER A 92 6.55 18.22 0.65
C SER A 92 7.62 18.57 -0.40
N GLN A 93 8.49 17.61 -0.77
CA GLN A 93 9.60 17.87 -1.68
C GLN A 93 9.67 16.80 -2.77
N TRP A 94 9.59 17.22 -4.02
CA TRP A 94 9.61 16.33 -5.19
C TRP A 94 11.00 16.04 -5.74
N ASP A 95 12.02 16.84 -5.38
CA ASP A 95 13.37 16.78 -5.92
C ASP A 95 14.24 15.67 -5.30
N ILE A 96 13.90 15.22 -4.09
CA ILE A 96 14.59 14.14 -3.40
C ILE A 96 13.69 12.93 -3.26
N SER A 97 13.93 11.93 -4.09
CA SER A 97 13.17 10.69 -4.07
C SER A 97 13.97 9.48 -4.53
N SER A 98 13.46 8.30 -4.22
CA SER A 98 14.05 7.02 -4.62
C SER A 98 14.01 6.77 -6.11
N ILE A 99 13.03 7.34 -6.83
CA ILE A 99 12.85 7.09 -8.26
C ILE A 99 13.57 8.09 -9.17
N VAL A 100 13.90 9.30 -8.67
CA VAL A 100 14.61 10.33 -9.46
C VAL A 100 15.89 9.80 -10.12
N PRO A 101 16.77 9.04 -9.43
CA PRO A 101 17.98 8.50 -10.07
C PRO A 101 17.69 7.51 -11.21
N LEU A 102 16.52 6.85 -11.23
CA LEU A 102 16.12 5.96 -12.33
C LEU A 102 15.90 6.72 -13.64
N GLY A 103 15.63 8.02 -13.59
CA GLY A 103 15.54 8.89 -14.76
C GLY A 103 16.87 9.00 -15.56
N ALA A 104 18.00 8.55 -15.00
CA ALA A 104 19.26 8.42 -15.74
C ALA A 104 19.28 7.21 -16.68
N VAL A 105 18.38 6.24 -16.51
CA VAL A 105 18.25 5.09 -17.41
C VAL A 105 17.52 5.53 -18.68
N PRO A 106 18.06 5.25 -19.89
CA PRO A 106 17.36 5.56 -21.13
C PRO A 106 15.92 5.00 -21.15
N ASN A 107 15.00 5.76 -21.75
CA ASN A 107 13.58 5.43 -21.85
C ASN A 107 12.79 5.41 -20.52
N VAL A 108 13.39 5.80 -19.41
CA VAL A 108 12.68 6.04 -18.14
C VAL A 108 12.37 7.53 -17.99
N THR A 109 11.11 7.85 -17.87
CA THR A 109 10.62 9.20 -17.54
C THR A 109 10.09 9.20 -16.12
N VAL A 110 10.74 9.96 -15.25
CA VAL A 110 10.25 10.17 -13.88
C VAL A 110 9.32 11.37 -13.88
N VAL A 111 8.12 11.17 -13.33
CA VAL A 111 7.11 12.20 -13.16
C VAL A 111 7.01 12.52 -11.67
N ASN A 112 7.82 13.47 -11.24
CA ASN A 112 7.89 13.88 -9.84
C ASN A 112 6.91 15.00 -9.47
N GLU A 113 6.53 15.83 -10.44
CA GLU A 113 5.57 16.92 -10.24
C GLU A 113 4.32 16.71 -11.09
N PRO A 114 3.15 17.22 -10.67
CA PRO A 114 1.93 17.18 -11.48
C PRO A 114 2.18 17.82 -12.86
N CYS A 115 1.90 17.08 -13.92
CA CYS A 115 2.11 17.56 -15.29
C CYS A 115 1.27 16.81 -16.32
N THR A 116 1.23 17.34 -17.56
CA THR A 116 0.69 16.62 -18.71
C THR A 116 1.80 16.33 -19.70
N LEU A 117 1.94 15.06 -20.08
CA LEU A 117 2.93 14.59 -21.04
C LEU A 117 2.24 14.00 -22.28
N ASN A 118 2.88 14.13 -23.45
CA ASN A 118 2.42 13.44 -24.65
C ASN A 118 3.02 12.02 -24.70
N ILE A 119 2.17 11.01 -24.62
CA ILE A 119 2.56 9.63 -24.90
C ILE A 119 2.08 9.28 -26.32
N GLY A 120 3.00 9.33 -27.27
CA GLY A 120 2.67 9.34 -28.68
C GLY A 120 1.87 10.61 -29.02
N LYS A 121 0.65 10.46 -29.55
CA LYS A 121 -0.26 11.57 -29.86
C LYS A 121 -1.24 11.91 -28.71
N HIS A 122 -1.24 11.13 -27.64
CA HIS A 122 -2.20 11.27 -26.56
C HIS A 122 -1.64 12.12 -25.43
N PRO A 123 -2.23 13.27 -25.10
CA PRO A 123 -1.90 14.02 -23.89
C PRO A 123 -2.47 13.28 -22.68
N ILE A 124 -1.58 12.91 -21.75
CA ILE A 124 -1.91 12.17 -20.54
C ILE A 124 -1.45 12.99 -19.35
N SER A 125 -2.33 13.17 -18.39
CA SER A 125 -2.04 13.91 -17.17
C SER A 125 -1.59 12.96 -16.06
N PHE A 126 -0.66 13.45 -15.25
CA PHE A 126 -0.07 12.76 -14.13
C PHE A 126 -0.19 13.64 -12.89
N LEU A 127 -0.81 13.10 -11.84
CA LEU A 127 -0.92 13.73 -10.52
C LEU A 127 -0.07 12.95 -9.53
N SER A 128 1.19 13.33 -9.39
CA SER A 128 2.09 12.79 -8.38
C SER A 128 1.55 13.06 -6.98
N TYR A 129 1.99 12.28 -5.99
CA TYR A 129 1.63 12.56 -4.61
C TYR A 129 1.97 14.00 -4.25
N THR A 130 1.01 14.70 -3.64
CA THR A 130 1.11 16.12 -3.28
C THR A 130 0.29 16.43 -2.04
N GLU A 131 0.70 17.48 -1.30
CA GLU A 131 -0.05 18.01 -0.17
C GLU A 131 -1.23 18.92 -0.61
N ASN A 132 -1.27 19.34 -1.90
CA ASN A 132 -2.33 20.17 -2.47
C ASN A 132 -3.06 19.50 -3.64
N PRO A 133 -3.59 18.27 -3.50
CA PRO A 133 -4.11 17.49 -4.63
C PRO A 133 -5.30 18.15 -5.32
N ILE A 134 -6.08 18.98 -4.62
CA ILE A 134 -7.24 19.70 -5.19
C ILE A 134 -6.77 20.81 -6.13
N GLY A 135 -5.76 21.58 -5.71
CA GLY A 135 -5.18 22.66 -6.52
C GLY A 135 -4.54 22.11 -7.78
N ASP A 136 -3.66 21.13 -7.61
CA ASP A 136 -2.90 20.53 -8.69
C ASP A 136 -3.81 19.80 -9.70
N LEU A 137 -4.85 19.12 -9.24
CA LEU A 137 -5.83 18.48 -10.13
C LEU A 137 -6.56 19.50 -11.01
N ARG A 138 -6.89 20.68 -10.48
CA ARG A 138 -7.54 21.75 -11.24
C ARG A 138 -6.61 22.34 -12.32
N GLU A 139 -5.33 22.41 -12.05
CA GLU A 139 -4.33 22.91 -12.98
C GLU A 139 -4.04 21.92 -14.12
N LEU A 140 -4.19 20.60 -13.84
CA LEU A 140 -3.97 19.53 -14.82
C LEU A 140 -5.10 19.38 -15.86
N SER A 141 -6.24 20.04 -15.68
CA SER A 141 -7.35 19.97 -16.64
C SER A 141 -6.85 20.31 -18.05
N ASN A 142 -6.69 19.30 -18.89
CA ASN A 142 -6.28 19.48 -20.28
C ASN A 142 -7.51 19.62 -21.18
N LYS A 143 -7.31 20.12 -22.40
CA LYS A 143 -8.37 20.35 -23.40
C LYS A 143 -8.40 19.28 -24.47
N SER A 144 -7.98 18.05 -24.16
CA SER A 144 -8.07 16.94 -25.12
C SER A 144 -9.50 16.43 -25.23
N ASP A 145 -9.83 15.83 -26.38
CA ASP A 145 -11.15 15.22 -26.61
C ASP A 145 -11.39 14.01 -25.70
N TYR A 146 -10.33 13.36 -25.21
CA TYR A 146 -10.38 12.28 -24.25
C TYR A 146 -9.30 12.48 -23.19
N GLN A 147 -9.70 12.63 -21.94
CA GLN A 147 -8.83 12.99 -20.82
C GLN A 147 -8.49 11.77 -19.95
N ILE A 148 -7.21 11.45 -19.88
CA ILE A 148 -6.69 10.36 -19.04
C ILE A 148 -5.83 10.95 -17.93
N LEU A 149 -6.05 10.48 -16.69
CA LEU A 149 -5.28 10.84 -15.53
C LEU A 149 -4.67 9.58 -14.88
N PHE A 150 -3.38 9.64 -14.60
CA PHE A 150 -2.71 8.76 -13.66
C PHE A 150 -2.46 9.54 -12.37
N GLY A 151 -2.84 8.98 -11.22
CA GLY A 151 -2.67 9.65 -9.93
C GLY A 151 -2.19 8.71 -8.83
N HIS A 152 -1.53 9.28 -7.80
CA HIS A 152 -1.20 8.55 -6.59
C HIS A 152 -1.73 9.31 -5.38
N LEU A 153 -2.93 8.96 -4.91
CA LEU A 153 -3.67 9.74 -3.91
C LEU A 153 -4.82 8.96 -3.28
N ALA A 154 -5.31 9.46 -2.15
CA ALA A 154 -6.46 8.90 -1.44
C ALA A 154 -7.78 9.52 -1.93
N VAL A 155 -8.79 8.69 -2.17
CA VAL A 155 -10.16 9.10 -2.55
C VAL A 155 -11.15 8.57 -1.54
N ASP A 156 -12.12 9.41 -1.15
CA ASP A 156 -13.18 9.02 -0.23
C ASP A 156 -14.01 7.86 -0.78
N GLY A 157 -14.35 6.93 0.10
CA GLY A 157 -15.11 5.73 -0.24
C GLY A 157 -14.24 4.57 -0.75
N ALA A 158 -12.94 4.77 -0.94
CA ALA A 158 -12.02 3.69 -1.26
C ALA A 158 -11.74 2.79 -0.04
N ILE A 159 -11.54 1.50 -0.32
CA ILE A 159 -11.31 0.45 0.68
C ILE A 159 -9.81 0.26 0.85
N LEU A 160 -9.32 0.43 2.08
CA LEU A 160 -7.91 0.28 2.40
C LEU A 160 -7.45 -1.19 2.38
N ASN A 161 -8.27 -2.09 2.94
CA ASN A 161 -7.96 -3.51 3.10
C ASN A 161 -9.16 -4.39 2.77
N SER A 162 -8.93 -5.52 2.07
CA SER A 162 -9.97 -6.51 1.78
C SER A 162 -10.55 -7.16 3.05
N ILE A 163 -9.76 -7.24 4.12
CA ILE A 163 -10.14 -7.84 5.41
C ILE A 163 -11.09 -6.93 6.18
N ALA A 164 -10.99 -5.61 6.05
CA ALA A 164 -11.88 -4.66 6.74
C ALA A 164 -13.36 -4.90 6.41
N HIS A 165 -13.66 -5.56 5.29
CA HIS A 165 -15.03 -5.95 4.93
C HIS A 165 -15.46 -7.32 5.45
N SER A 166 -14.52 -8.22 5.76
CA SER A 166 -14.82 -9.59 6.14
C SER A 166 -14.72 -9.86 7.64
N ILE A 167 -13.98 -9.05 8.38
CA ILE A 167 -13.77 -9.21 9.82
C ILE A 167 -13.79 -7.81 10.46
N ALA A 168 -14.87 -7.48 11.15
CA ALA A 168 -15.14 -6.15 11.74
C ALA A 168 -14.13 -5.68 12.82
N ASP A 169 -13.12 -6.47 13.16
CA ASP A 169 -12.23 -6.26 14.30
C ASP A 169 -10.73 -6.09 13.94
N VAL A 170 -10.37 -5.93 12.67
CA VAL A 170 -8.98 -5.65 12.30
C VAL A 170 -8.75 -4.14 12.33
N PRO A 171 -7.75 -3.63 13.10
CA PRO A 171 -7.42 -2.21 13.05
C PRO A 171 -7.07 -1.80 11.62
N VAL A 172 -7.83 -0.89 11.07
CA VAL A 172 -7.51 -0.24 9.80
C VAL A 172 -6.28 0.61 10.06
N GLU A 173 -5.18 0.34 9.38
CA GLU A 173 -4.05 1.27 9.37
C GLU A 173 -4.59 2.59 8.82
N HIS A 174 -4.70 3.59 9.68
CA HIS A 174 -5.10 4.92 9.25
C HIS A 174 -3.94 5.55 8.50
N ASP A 175 -4.20 5.98 7.30
CA ASP A 175 -3.29 6.74 6.44
C ASP A 175 -2.99 8.15 6.98
N GLY A 176 -3.02 8.34 8.28
CA GLY A 176 -2.69 9.60 8.95
C GLY A 176 -3.37 10.80 8.28
N ASP A 177 -2.70 11.93 8.24
CA ASP A 177 -3.22 13.23 7.84
C ASP A 177 -3.37 13.46 6.31
N MET A 178 -3.68 12.42 5.52
CA MET A 178 -3.87 12.59 4.08
C MET A 178 -5.19 13.29 3.74
N VAL A 179 -5.10 14.25 2.81
CA VAL A 179 -6.28 14.88 2.21
C VAL A 179 -6.96 13.84 1.29
N LYS A 180 -8.17 13.41 1.65
CA LYS A 180 -8.98 12.55 0.81
C LYS A 180 -9.80 13.38 -0.15
N LEU A 181 -9.75 13.01 -1.44
CA LEU A 181 -10.51 13.67 -2.48
C LEU A 181 -11.90 13.04 -2.64
N GLY A 182 -12.92 13.86 -2.78
CA GLY A 182 -14.22 13.37 -3.22
C GLY A 182 -14.13 12.87 -4.68
N VAL A 183 -14.74 11.71 -4.98
CA VAL A 183 -14.75 11.13 -6.34
C VAL A 183 -15.31 12.07 -7.39
N ASP A 184 -16.16 13.02 -6.99
CA ASP A 184 -16.75 14.03 -7.86
C ASP A 184 -15.74 15.02 -8.46
N LEU A 185 -14.56 15.16 -7.87
CA LEU A 185 -13.48 16.02 -8.38
C LEU A 185 -12.90 15.49 -9.71
N PHE A 186 -13.12 14.22 -10.01
CA PHE A 186 -12.71 13.60 -11.28
C PHE A 186 -13.77 13.70 -12.38
N LYS A 187 -14.87 14.44 -12.17
CA LYS A 187 -15.81 14.75 -13.22
C LYS A 187 -15.12 15.53 -14.32
N GLY A 188 -15.21 15.07 -15.55
CA GLY A 188 -14.50 15.65 -16.69
C GLY A 188 -13.27 14.87 -17.12
N TRP A 189 -12.87 13.85 -16.36
CA TRP A 189 -11.87 12.86 -16.77
C TRP A 189 -12.60 11.63 -17.33
N ASP A 190 -12.18 11.18 -18.51
CA ASP A 190 -12.79 10.01 -19.17
C ASP A 190 -12.26 8.70 -18.59
N GLN A 191 -11.00 8.70 -18.13
CA GLN A 191 -10.40 7.58 -17.44
C GLN A 191 -9.37 8.05 -16.42
N VAL A 192 -9.47 7.52 -15.19
CA VAL A 192 -8.55 7.80 -14.09
C VAL A 192 -8.04 6.47 -13.52
N PHE A 193 -6.72 6.31 -13.53
CA PHE A 193 -6.02 5.18 -12.92
C PHE A 193 -5.26 5.66 -11.70
N LEU A 194 -5.52 5.05 -10.56
CA LEU A 194 -4.95 5.45 -9.27
C LEU A 194 -4.07 4.36 -8.68
N GLY A 195 -2.95 4.75 -8.08
CA GLY A 195 -2.19 4.01 -7.07
C GLY A 195 -2.51 4.52 -5.66
N HIS A 196 -1.83 3.98 -4.67
CA HIS A 196 -1.91 4.23 -3.24
C HIS A 196 -2.69 3.18 -2.45
N TYR A 197 -3.87 2.74 -2.90
CA TYR A 197 -4.58 1.63 -2.27
C TYR A 197 -4.30 0.32 -3.01
N HIS A 198 -3.82 -0.68 -2.27
CA HIS A 198 -3.29 -1.92 -2.83
C HIS A 198 -4.38 -2.89 -3.33
N CYS A 199 -5.63 -2.67 -2.93
CA CYS A 199 -6.75 -3.47 -3.44
C CYS A 199 -7.32 -2.82 -4.69
N GLU A 200 -7.37 -3.57 -5.80
CA GLU A 200 -8.10 -3.14 -6.99
C GLU A 200 -9.54 -2.83 -6.64
N GLN A 201 -10.00 -1.68 -7.07
CA GLN A 201 -11.38 -1.27 -6.85
C GLN A 201 -11.81 -0.17 -7.82
N ARG A 202 -13.05 -0.24 -8.25
CA ARG A 202 -13.70 0.82 -9.02
C ARG A 202 -14.55 1.68 -8.11
N LEU A 203 -14.26 2.98 -8.11
CA LEU A 203 -15.07 3.96 -7.39
C LEU A 203 -16.28 4.41 -8.22
N ASN A 204 -16.11 4.46 -9.54
CA ASN A 204 -17.15 4.70 -10.53
C ASN A 204 -16.68 4.16 -11.91
N PRO A 205 -17.47 4.26 -13.01
CA PRO A 205 -17.06 3.75 -14.32
C PRO A 205 -15.75 4.33 -14.87
N HIS A 206 -15.33 5.50 -14.39
CA HIS A 206 -14.18 6.26 -14.90
C HIS A 206 -12.98 6.27 -13.97
N VAL A 207 -13.17 5.97 -12.67
CA VAL A 207 -12.13 6.07 -11.64
C VAL A 207 -11.89 4.71 -11.00
N GLU A 208 -10.67 4.22 -11.11
CA GLU A 208 -10.26 2.95 -10.50
C GLU A 208 -8.87 3.00 -9.89
N TYR A 209 -8.70 2.29 -8.79
CA TYR A 209 -7.41 1.91 -8.26
C TYR A 209 -6.93 0.65 -8.96
N VAL A 210 -5.70 0.69 -9.47
CA VAL A 210 -5.07 -0.45 -10.15
C VAL A 210 -4.71 -1.56 -9.15
N GLY A 211 -4.37 -1.15 -7.94
CA GLY A 211 -3.87 -2.04 -6.88
C GLY A 211 -2.44 -2.50 -7.09
N SER A 212 -1.87 -3.11 -6.06
CA SER A 212 -0.53 -3.67 -6.11
C SER A 212 -0.47 -4.95 -6.96
N PRO A 213 0.61 -5.21 -7.69
CA PRO A 213 0.72 -6.39 -8.56
C PRO A 213 1.01 -7.69 -7.80
N LEU A 214 1.30 -7.62 -6.50
CA LEU A 214 1.48 -8.77 -5.59
C LEU A 214 0.86 -8.45 -4.23
N GLN A 215 0.57 -9.48 -3.43
CA GLN A 215 0.10 -9.27 -2.05
C GLN A 215 1.27 -8.88 -1.14
N LEU A 216 1.19 -7.73 -0.49
CA LEU A 216 2.21 -7.20 0.40
C LEU A 216 1.99 -7.60 1.87
N SER A 217 0.74 -7.81 2.27
CA SER A 217 0.35 -8.14 3.64
C SER A 217 -0.90 -9.01 3.71
N PHE A 218 -1.22 -9.50 4.92
CA PHE A 218 -2.48 -10.19 5.18
C PHE A 218 -3.72 -9.31 4.98
N GLY A 219 -3.56 -7.99 5.03
CA GLY A 219 -4.63 -7.05 4.66
C GLY A 219 -5.15 -7.22 3.24
N GLU A 220 -4.35 -7.84 2.37
CA GLU A 220 -4.66 -8.10 0.98
C GLU A 220 -5.01 -9.57 0.68
N ALA A 221 -5.10 -10.41 1.74
CA ALA A 221 -5.61 -11.78 1.60
C ALA A 221 -6.97 -11.75 0.87
N PHE A 222 -7.25 -12.75 0.07
CA PHE A 222 -8.46 -12.87 -0.77
C PHE A 222 -8.55 -11.92 -1.98
N THR A 223 -7.57 -11.03 -2.20
CA THR A 223 -7.51 -10.22 -3.42
C THR A 223 -6.70 -10.93 -4.50
N GLN A 224 -7.20 -10.91 -5.72
CA GLN A 224 -6.44 -11.30 -6.90
C GLN A 224 -5.58 -10.13 -7.33
N LYS A 225 -4.32 -10.39 -7.66
CA LYS A 225 -3.36 -9.38 -8.09
C LYS A 225 -3.16 -9.44 -9.61
N HIS A 226 -2.99 -8.28 -10.22
CA HIS A 226 -2.87 -8.16 -11.67
C HIS A 226 -2.18 -6.85 -12.08
N VAL A 227 -1.93 -6.71 -13.36
CA VAL A 227 -1.62 -5.46 -14.03
C VAL A 227 -2.68 -5.20 -15.10
N VAL A 228 -2.83 -3.96 -15.53
CA VAL A 228 -3.86 -3.58 -16.53
C VAL A 228 -3.17 -3.23 -17.83
N VAL A 229 -3.58 -3.85 -18.94
CA VAL A 229 -3.22 -3.39 -20.29
C VAL A 229 -4.38 -2.57 -20.81
N TYR A 230 -4.11 -1.32 -21.17
CA TYR A 230 -5.09 -0.36 -21.63
C TYR A 230 -4.76 0.12 -23.04
N ASP A 231 -5.72 0.01 -23.96
CA ASP A 231 -5.57 0.52 -25.32
C ASP A 231 -6.12 1.95 -25.42
N LEU A 232 -5.24 2.91 -25.74
CA LEU A 232 -5.57 4.33 -25.84
C LEU A 232 -6.49 4.68 -27.03
N GLU A 233 -6.67 3.78 -28.00
CA GLU A 233 -7.53 4.01 -29.17
C GLU A 233 -8.91 3.38 -28.98
N THR A 234 -8.97 2.15 -28.43
CA THR A 234 -10.24 1.43 -28.26
C THR A 234 -10.82 1.58 -26.87
N HIS A 235 -10.01 2.06 -25.90
CA HIS A 235 -10.35 2.19 -24.48
C HIS A 235 -10.65 0.85 -23.79
N GLU A 236 -10.22 -0.26 -24.40
CA GLU A 236 -10.37 -1.59 -23.85
C GLU A 236 -9.31 -1.87 -22.77
N LYS A 237 -9.71 -2.64 -21.77
CA LYS A 237 -8.85 -3.07 -20.66
C LYS A 237 -8.71 -4.59 -20.64
N GLU A 238 -7.47 -5.08 -20.50
CA GLU A 238 -7.15 -6.47 -20.21
C GLU A 238 -6.49 -6.53 -18.83
N TYR A 239 -7.05 -7.34 -17.92
CA TYR A 239 -6.46 -7.58 -16.60
C TYR A 239 -5.59 -8.83 -16.66
N VAL A 240 -4.28 -8.65 -16.50
CA VAL A 240 -3.29 -9.74 -16.57
C VAL A 240 -2.97 -10.18 -15.16
N VAL A 241 -3.49 -11.35 -14.81
CA VAL A 241 -3.40 -11.88 -13.44
C VAL A 241 -1.98 -12.34 -13.11
N ASN A 242 -1.51 -11.96 -11.92
CA ASN A 242 -0.34 -12.56 -11.28
C ASN A 242 -0.79 -13.77 -10.45
N ASP A 243 -0.57 -14.96 -10.98
CA ASP A 243 -0.94 -16.23 -10.35
C ASP A 243 0.23 -16.98 -9.71
N PHE A 244 1.47 -16.49 -9.90
CA PHE A 244 2.70 -17.17 -9.47
C PHE A 244 3.27 -16.66 -8.14
N SER A 245 3.01 -15.42 -7.76
CA SER A 245 3.54 -14.85 -6.52
C SER A 245 2.94 -15.51 -5.28
N PRO A 246 3.73 -15.64 -4.19
CA PRO A 246 3.21 -16.10 -2.91
C PRO A 246 2.00 -15.29 -2.43
N LYS A 247 1.01 -15.98 -1.88
CA LYS A 247 -0.24 -15.39 -1.38
C LYS A 247 -0.23 -15.33 0.15
N HIS A 248 -0.93 -14.36 0.70
CA HIS A 248 -1.26 -14.31 2.11
C HIS A 248 -2.60 -15.03 2.31
N LEU A 249 -2.59 -16.11 3.07
CA LEU A 249 -3.76 -16.96 3.33
C LEU A 249 -4.16 -16.82 4.81
N ILE A 250 -5.44 -16.53 5.05
CA ILE A 250 -6.03 -16.58 6.39
C ILE A 250 -6.90 -17.83 6.45
N VAL A 251 -6.46 -18.82 7.22
CA VAL A 251 -7.05 -20.16 7.21
C VAL A 251 -7.42 -20.58 8.62
N LYS A 252 -8.62 -21.14 8.80
CA LYS A 252 -8.99 -21.79 10.06
C LYS A 252 -8.38 -23.20 10.11
N GLU A 253 -8.00 -23.68 11.29
CA GLU A 253 -7.40 -25.00 11.48
C GLU A 253 -8.16 -26.12 10.76
N LYS A 254 -9.49 -26.13 10.86
CA LYS A 254 -10.38 -27.12 10.23
C LYS A 254 -10.43 -27.07 8.69
N ASP A 255 -9.89 -26.02 8.08
CA ASP A 255 -9.92 -25.76 6.65
C ASP A 255 -8.54 -25.88 5.99
N LEU A 256 -7.50 -26.28 6.73
CA LEU A 256 -6.14 -26.39 6.25
C LEU A 256 -6.02 -27.24 4.97
N ASP A 257 -6.72 -28.37 4.93
CA ASP A 257 -6.69 -29.30 3.79
C ASP A 257 -7.35 -28.75 2.51
N LYS A 258 -8.04 -27.63 2.62
CA LYS A 258 -8.74 -26.99 1.48
C LYS A 258 -7.84 -26.01 0.71
N HIS A 259 -6.63 -25.73 1.23
CA HIS A 259 -5.74 -24.70 0.68
C HIS A 259 -4.38 -25.28 0.29
N VAL A 260 -3.82 -24.75 -0.79
CA VAL A 260 -2.40 -25.00 -1.14
C VAL A 260 -1.56 -24.07 -0.29
N LEU A 261 -0.91 -24.61 0.73
CA LEU A 261 -0.14 -23.82 1.71
C LEU A 261 1.31 -23.61 1.29
N LYS A 262 1.86 -24.54 0.47
CA LYS A 262 3.27 -24.53 0.05
C LYS A 262 3.67 -23.21 -0.60
N GLY A 263 4.76 -22.61 -0.09
CA GLY A 263 5.32 -21.36 -0.60
C GLY A 263 4.52 -20.09 -0.28
N ASN A 264 3.35 -20.23 0.39
CA ASN A 264 2.51 -19.11 0.75
C ASN A 264 2.76 -18.63 2.19
N PHE A 265 2.30 -17.42 2.52
CA PHE A 265 2.30 -16.88 3.88
C PHE A 265 0.97 -17.24 4.52
N VAL A 266 0.98 -17.89 5.67
CA VAL A 266 -0.23 -18.41 6.30
C VAL A 266 -0.47 -17.74 7.65
N ARG A 267 -1.66 -17.19 7.84
CA ARG A 267 -2.19 -16.82 9.15
C ARG A 267 -3.20 -17.88 9.55
N LEU A 268 -2.83 -18.70 10.53
CA LEU A 268 -3.68 -19.75 11.04
C LEU A 268 -4.54 -19.22 12.18
N MET A 269 -5.86 -19.25 11.98
CA MET A 269 -6.84 -18.89 12.98
C MET A 269 -7.20 -20.11 13.81
N VAL A 270 -6.89 -20.09 15.10
CA VAL A 270 -7.10 -21.20 16.03
C VAL A 270 -8.02 -20.81 17.19
N ASN A 271 -8.74 -21.78 17.76
CA ASN A 271 -9.51 -21.61 18.97
C ASN A 271 -8.78 -22.35 20.11
N ASP A 272 -8.58 -21.69 21.25
CA ASP A 272 -8.14 -22.28 22.53
C ASP A 272 -6.97 -23.28 22.48
N LEU A 273 -5.95 -23.02 21.66
CA LEU A 273 -4.72 -23.80 21.69
C LEU A 273 -3.78 -23.33 22.80
N SER A 274 -3.16 -24.29 23.48
CA SER A 274 -2.06 -23.97 24.42
C SER A 274 -0.84 -23.44 23.62
N THR A 275 0.05 -22.73 24.32
CA THR A 275 1.30 -22.25 23.70
C THR A 275 2.14 -23.40 23.13
N THR A 276 2.12 -24.56 23.76
CA THR A 276 2.84 -25.77 23.28
C THR A 276 2.22 -26.27 21.98
N ASP A 277 0.89 -26.41 21.92
CA ASP A 277 0.20 -26.86 20.73
C ASP A 277 0.39 -25.90 19.53
N ILE A 278 0.42 -24.59 19.78
CA ILE A 278 0.74 -23.57 18.78
C ILE A 278 2.11 -23.80 18.16
N VAL A 279 3.13 -24.06 19.00
CA VAL A 279 4.49 -24.35 18.53
C VAL A 279 4.52 -25.63 17.70
N ASP A 280 3.84 -26.68 18.13
CA ASP A 280 3.79 -27.96 17.42
C ASP A 280 3.09 -27.83 16.06
N VAL A 281 1.94 -27.17 16.01
CA VAL A 281 1.21 -26.90 14.76
C VAL A 281 2.07 -26.07 13.81
N ARG A 282 2.74 -25.03 14.32
CA ARG A 282 3.64 -24.21 13.51
C ARG A 282 4.77 -25.03 12.90
N ASN A 283 5.47 -25.82 13.73
CA ASN A 283 6.59 -26.64 13.26
C ASN A 283 6.13 -27.66 12.23
N LYS A 284 5.00 -28.34 12.47
CA LYS A 284 4.42 -29.29 11.52
C LYS A 284 4.13 -28.66 10.16
N LEU A 285 3.49 -27.48 10.13
CA LEU A 285 3.16 -26.80 8.89
C LEU A 285 4.40 -26.28 8.16
N MET A 286 5.42 -25.82 8.89
CA MET A 286 6.70 -25.40 8.30
C MET A 286 7.46 -26.57 7.66
N GLU A 287 7.57 -27.70 8.37
CA GLU A 287 8.37 -28.86 7.96
C GLU A 287 7.66 -29.71 6.90
N GLU A 288 6.38 -30.05 7.12
CA GLU A 288 5.65 -30.97 6.26
C GLU A 288 5.06 -30.28 5.02
N GLN A 289 4.62 -29.02 5.14
CA GLN A 289 3.90 -28.32 4.06
C GLN A 289 4.72 -27.20 3.39
N GLN A 290 5.96 -26.99 3.82
CA GLN A 290 6.87 -26.02 3.22
C GLN A 290 6.23 -24.62 3.06
N VAL A 291 5.55 -24.15 4.11
CA VAL A 291 4.92 -22.84 4.16
C VAL A 291 6.02 -21.77 4.27
N GLY A 292 5.89 -20.66 3.57
CA GLY A 292 6.88 -19.59 3.58
C GLY A 292 6.99 -18.89 4.94
N THR A 293 5.86 -18.57 5.56
CA THR A 293 5.79 -18.00 6.93
C THR A 293 4.47 -18.36 7.57
N ILE A 294 4.48 -18.64 8.87
CA ILE A 294 3.26 -18.90 9.65
C ILE A 294 3.11 -17.89 10.78
N GLU A 295 1.97 -17.24 10.82
CA GLU A 295 1.45 -16.51 11.98
C GLU A 295 0.29 -17.32 12.57
N VAL A 296 0.24 -17.48 13.88
CA VAL A 296 -0.88 -18.14 14.56
C VAL A 296 -1.61 -17.10 15.38
N GLU A 297 -2.90 -16.94 15.09
CA GLU A 297 -3.77 -15.97 15.76
C GLU A 297 -4.93 -16.71 16.45
N GLN A 298 -5.09 -16.46 17.75
CA GLN A 298 -6.22 -17.01 18.50
C GLN A 298 -7.49 -16.22 18.21
N ILE A 299 -8.55 -16.91 17.85
CA ILE A 299 -9.87 -16.30 17.71
C ILE A 299 -10.40 -16.11 19.14
N PRO A 300 -10.63 -14.87 19.60
CA PRO A 300 -11.25 -14.68 20.90
C PRO A 300 -12.62 -15.34 20.91
N GLU A 301 -12.93 -16.17 21.92
CA GLU A 301 -14.30 -16.59 22.17
C GLU A 301 -15.21 -15.35 22.15
N LYS A 302 -16.36 -15.45 21.50
CA LYS A 302 -17.33 -14.34 21.44
C LYS A 302 -17.63 -13.87 22.86
N ALA A 303 -16.88 -12.86 23.31
CA ALA A 303 -17.17 -12.17 24.54
C ALA A 303 -18.62 -11.65 24.44
N ASN A 304 -19.43 -11.94 25.44
CA ASN A 304 -20.76 -11.37 25.56
C ASN A 304 -20.66 -9.85 25.43
N GLU A 305 -21.66 -9.19 24.80
CA GLU A 305 -21.68 -7.72 24.63
C GLU A 305 -21.39 -6.95 25.94
N LYS A 306 -21.73 -7.55 27.09
CA LYS A 306 -21.43 -6.99 28.42
C LYS A 306 -19.91 -7.02 28.75
N GLU A 307 -19.18 -8.07 28.38
CA GLU A 307 -17.74 -8.17 28.58
C GLU A 307 -16.98 -7.20 27.66
N ARG A 308 -17.45 -6.98 26.42
CA ARG A 308 -16.88 -5.97 25.53
C ARG A 308 -16.95 -4.54 26.09
N VAL A 309 -18.02 -4.20 26.80
CA VAL A 309 -18.18 -2.90 27.45
C VAL A 309 -17.26 -2.78 28.68
N GLU A 310 -17.04 -3.90 29.41
CA GLU A 310 -16.12 -3.95 30.54
C GLU A 310 -14.67 -3.95 30.08
N ASP A 311 -14.31 -4.67 29.00
CA ASP A 311 -12.97 -4.64 28.40
C ASP A 311 -12.65 -3.28 27.78
N ALA A 312 -13.61 -2.64 27.08
CA ALA A 312 -13.42 -1.28 26.58
C ALA A 312 -13.23 -0.25 27.72
N ARG A 313 -13.93 -0.43 28.86
CA ARG A 313 -13.70 0.38 30.06
C ARG A 313 -12.35 0.08 30.70
N ALA A 314 -11.94 -1.19 30.75
CA ALA A 314 -10.63 -1.59 31.28
C ALA A 314 -9.46 -1.08 30.40
N ILE A 315 -9.65 -1.02 29.08
CA ILE A 315 -8.68 -0.40 28.15
C ILE A 315 -8.62 1.12 28.33
N LEU A 316 -9.73 1.78 28.56
CA LEU A 316 -9.78 3.21 28.89
C LEU A 316 -9.07 3.49 30.23
N PHE A 317 -9.33 2.69 31.27
CA PHE A 317 -8.62 2.79 32.56
C PHE A 317 -7.10 2.58 32.41
N LYS A 318 -6.67 1.60 31.60
CA LYS A 318 -5.23 1.43 31.28
C LYS A 318 -4.63 2.63 30.56
N LYS A 319 -5.37 3.30 29.70
CA LYS A 319 -4.88 4.49 28.97
C LYS A 319 -4.69 5.68 29.89
N GLU A 320 -5.61 5.92 30.82
CA GLU A 320 -5.48 6.97 31.84
C GLU A 320 -4.29 6.70 32.77
N GLU A 321 -4.09 5.44 33.16
CA GLU A 321 -2.94 5.00 33.95
C GLU A 321 -1.61 5.19 33.17
N MET A 322 -1.60 4.91 31.87
CA MET A 322 -0.44 5.16 31.00
C MET A 322 -0.08 6.66 30.90
N ILE A 323 -1.07 7.56 30.81
CA ILE A 323 -0.80 9.01 30.80
C ILE A 323 -0.18 9.44 32.12
N SER A 324 -0.74 9.00 33.24
CA SER A 324 -0.21 9.31 34.56
C SER A 324 1.23 8.83 34.72
N GLN A 325 1.53 7.58 34.32
CA GLN A 325 2.88 7.01 34.34
C GLN A 325 3.84 7.78 33.40
N TYR A 326 3.38 8.20 32.23
CA TYR A 326 4.21 8.96 31.30
C TYR A 326 4.53 10.37 31.82
N VAL A 327 3.55 11.06 32.41
CA VAL A 327 3.76 12.37 33.06
C VAL A 327 4.73 12.24 34.24
N GLU A 328 4.62 11.19 35.04
CA GLU A 328 5.58 10.91 36.12
C GLU A 328 6.99 10.62 35.61
N LEU A 329 7.13 9.93 34.47
CA LEU A 329 8.43 9.68 33.83
C LEU A 329 9.07 11.00 33.35
N LEU A 330 8.31 11.86 32.67
CA LEU A 330 8.78 13.16 32.20
C LEU A 330 9.20 14.06 33.37
N ASP A 331 8.52 13.98 34.50
CA ASP A 331 8.88 14.71 35.71
C ASP A 331 10.20 14.23 36.31
N LYS A 332 10.41 12.91 36.37
CA LYS A 332 11.69 12.32 36.83
C LYS A 332 12.87 12.68 35.93
N GLU A 333 12.61 12.93 34.64
CA GLU A 333 13.62 13.37 33.66
C GLU A 333 13.80 14.90 33.63
N GLU A 334 13.20 15.65 34.59
CA GLU A 334 13.24 17.11 34.68
C GLU A 334 12.72 17.84 33.40
N LYS A 335 11.87 17.15 32.62
CA LYS A 335 11.32 17.69 31.36
C LYS A 335 10.03 18.50 31.53
N LEU A 336 9.49 18.55 32.74
CA LEU A 336 8.24 19.27 33.06
C LEU A 336 8.45 20.59 33.80
N ASP A 337 9.61 21.19 33.69
CA ASP A 337 9.96 22.41 34.45
C ASP A 337 8.90 23.52 34.28
N GLY A 338 8.20 23.84 35.39
CA GLY A 338 7.14 24.87 35.44
C GLY A 338 5.76 24.41 34.92
N LEU A 339 5.55 23.14 34.53
CA LEU A 339 4.26 22.63 34.06
C LEU A 339 3.46 21.93 35.19
N ASP A 340 2.14 22.18 35.21
CA ASP A 340 1.23 21.53 36.17
C ASP A 340 0.90 20.11 35.72
N LYS A 341 1.40 19.12 36.46
CA LYS A 341 1.21 17.70 36.19
C LYS A 341 -0.25 17.26 36.15
N ALA A 342 -1.07 17.78 37.07
CA ALA A 342 -2.48 17.44 37.14
C ALA A 342 -3.20 17.91 35.88
N ARG A 343 -2.86 19.10 35.39
CA ARG A 343 -3.42 19.67 34.18
C ARG A 343 -2.95 18.93 32.92
N LEU A 344 -1.71 18.44 32.88
CA LEU A 344 -1.20 17.61 31.78
C LEU A 344 -1.92 16.26 31.69
N ILE A 345 -2.19 15.64 32.83
CA ILE A 345 -2.95 14.39 32.91
C ILE A 345 -4.39 14.64 32.46
N GLU A 346 -5.02 15.71 32.91
CA GLU A 346 -6.37 16.10 32.52
C GLU A 346 -6.48 16.33 31.01
N ILE A 347 -5.57 17.12 30.43
CA ILE A 347 -5.53 17.39 28.97
C ILE A 347 -5.31 16.10 28.19
N GLY A 348 -4.35 15.28 28.59
CA GLY A 348 -4.08 14.00 27.96
C GLY A 348 -5.30 13.08 27.95
N THR A 349 -6.00 12.99 29.08
CA THR A 349 -7.23 12.21 29.21
C THR A 349 -8.35 12.75 28.33
N ARG A 350 -8.55 14.07 28.26
CA ARG A 350 -9.55 14.70 27.36
C ARG A 350 -9.25 14.46 25.89
N ILE A 351 -7.99 14.49 25.48
CA ILE A 351 -7.57 14.18 24.11
C ILE A 351 -7.90 12.71 23.76
N LEU A 352 -7.64 11.78 24.69
CA LEU A 352 -7.97 10.37 24.49
C LEU A 352 -9.48 10.11 24.40
N GLU A 353 -10.30 10.94 25.02
CA GLU A 353 -11.76 10.90 24.94
C GLU A 353 -12.33 11.58 23.67
N GLY A 354 -11.47 12.08 22.77
CA GLY A 354 -11.90 12.78 21.55
C GLY A 354 -12.53 14.15 21.79
N LYS A 355 -12.33 14.76 22.98
CA LYS A 355 -12.83 16.11 23.31
C LYS A 355 -11.76 17.14 22.98
N GLN A 356 -12.09 18.13 22.14
CA GLN A 356 -11.16 19.22 21.81
C GLN A 356 -10.69 19.96 23.08
N ALA A 357 -9.39 20.22 23.14
CA ALA A 357 -8.78 21.06 24.15
C ALA A 357 -9.08 22.54 23.82
N ASN A 358 -10.28 23.01 24.11
CA ASN A 358 -10.59 24.43 24.07
C ASN A 358 -10.70 24.96 25.51
N GLU A 359 -9.79 25.93 25.78
CA GLU A 359 -9.56 26.82 26.94
C GLU A 359 -8.58 26.31 27.99
#